data_b13fc4927c3c418e558b4511a8d5fa91
#
_entry.id   b13fc4927c3c418e558b4511a8d5fa91
#
_cell.length_a   1.000
_cell.length_b   1.000
_cell.length_c   1.000
_cell.angle_alpha   90.00
_cell.angle_beta   90.00
_cell.angle_gamma   90.00
#
_symmetry.space_group_name_H-M   'P 1'
#
loop_
_entity.id
_entity.type
_entity.pdbx_description
1 polymer ?
#
loop_
_entity_poly.entity_id
_entity_poly.type
_entity_poly.pdbx_seq_one_letter_code
_entity_poly.pdbx_strand_id
1 'polypeptide(L)'
;MASQVDENEVEITAVRAQGPGGQNVNKVSTAIHLRFDIRASSLAAGIKERLLALPGRRVTKEGILVLKAQSARTQEQNRAIALARLDDLVTAAAQVPEIRRPTKPTYASRQRRLAGKAQRSEVKVARRKVGE
;
A
#
# COMPACT_ATOMS: atom_id res chain seq x y z
N MET A 1 -15.66 16.05 -7.09
CA MET A 1 -14.92 15.57 -5.92
C MET A 1 -13.42 15.71 -6.12
N ALA A 2 -12.74 16.24 -5.13
CA ALA A 2 -11.34 16.63 -5.22
C ALA A 2 -10.33 15.47 -5.25
N SER A 3 -10.78 14.23 -5.31
CA SER A 3 -9.93 13.05 -5.28
C SER A 3 -9.55 12.52 -6.67
N GLN A 4 -10.12 13.07 -7.72
CA GLN A 4 -9.77 12.62 -9.07
C GLN A 4 -8.57 13.39 -9.59
N VAL A 5 -7.61 12.63 -10.09
CA VAL A 5 -6.40 13.18 -10.71
C VAL A 5 -6.73 13.61 -12.13
N ASP A 6 -6.32 14.82 -12.48
CA ASP A 6 -6.45 15.29 -13.86
C ASP A 6 -5.39 14.58 -14.71
N GLU A 7 -5.82 13.99 -15.81
CA GLU A 7 -4.91 13.32 -16.76
C GLU A 7 -3.84 14.27 -17.32
N ASN A 8 -4.14 15.56 -17.40
CA ASN A 8 -3.18 16.57 -17.88
C ASN A 8 -2.01 16.77 -16.90
N GLU A 9 -2.17 16.39 -15.64
CA GLU A 9 -1.12 16.48 -14.63
C GLU A 9 -0.23 15.23 -14.59
N VAL A 10 -0.58 14.21 -15.36
CA VAL A 10 0.11 12.92 -15.38
C VAL A 10 0.92 12.80 -16.66
N GLU A 11 2.19 12.44 -16.52
CA GLU A 11 3.07 12.13 -17.66
C GLU A 11 3.09 10.60 -17.87
N ILE A 12 2.68 10.16 -19.04
CA ILE A 12 2.64 8.75 -19.39
C ILE A 12 3.59 8.49 -20.55
N THR A 13 4.53 7.58 -20.36
CA THR A 13 5.47 7.15 -21.38
C THR A 13 5.38 5.64 -21.58
N ALA A 14 5.50 5.21 -22.84
CA ALA A 14 5.57 3.80 -23.16
C ALA A 14 7.02 3.33 -23.08
N VAL A 15 7.26 2.22 -22.37
CA VAL A 15 8.58 1.63 -22.24
C VAL A 15 8.50 0.15 -22.57
N ARG A 16 9.66 -0.44 -22.87
CA ARG A 16 9.72 -1.89 -23.12
C ARG A 16 9.50 -2.65 -21.82
N ALA A 17 8.63 -3.65 -21.86
CA ALA A 17 8.40 -4.50 -20.70
C ALA A 17 9.67 -5.30 -20.39
N GLN A 18 10.07 -5.30 -19.12
CA GLN A 18 11.19 -6.11 -18.63
C GLN A 18 10.66 -7.44 -18.09
N GLY A 19 11.22 -8.54 -18.57
CA GLY A 19 10.84 -9.86 -18.08
C GLY A 19 11.58 -10.97 -18.84
N PRO A 20 11.63 -12.21 -18.32
CA PRO A 20 12.15 -13.35 -19.06
C PRO A 20 11.18 -13.60 -20.21
N GLY A 21 11.37 -12.92 -21.28
CA GLY A 21 10.35 -12.89 -22.23
C GLY A 21 10.61 -13.64 -23.51
N GLY A 22 9.54 -14.00 -24.17
CA GLY A 22 9.57 -14.41 -25.53
C GLY A 22 9.98 -13.24 -26.45
N GLN A 23 10.12 -13.54 -27.71
CA GLN A 23 10.61 -12.60 -28.73
C GLN A 23 9.80 -11.28 -28.82
N ASN A 24 8.52 -11.31 -28.43
CA ASN A 24 7.64 -10.14 -28.53
C ASN A 24 7.93 -9.08 -27.44
N VAL A 25 8.51 -9.48 -26.32
CA VAL A 25 8.80 -8.56 -25.20
C VAL A 25 9.84 -7.53 -25.60
N ASN A 26 10.76 -7.86 -26.50
CA ASN A 26 11.83 -6.96 -26.92
C ASN A 26 11.45 -6.05 -28.09
N LYS A 27 10.34 -6.33 -28.78
CA LYS A 27 9.95 -5.59 -29.99
C LYS A 27 8.83 -4.59 -29.80
N VAL A 28 8.01 -4.74 -28.75
CA VAL A 28 6.82 -3.92 -28.55
C VAL A 28 6.89 -3.22 -27.18
N SER A 29 6.76 -1.90 -27.22
CA SER A 29 6.72 -1.07 -26.00
C SER A 29 5.31 -1.07 -25.43
N THR A 30 4.94 -2.15 -24.72
CA THR A 30 3.62 -2.31 -24.13
C THR A 30 3.53 -1.84 -22.67
N ALA A 31 4.68 -1.76 -21.98
CA ALA A 31 4.71 -1.28 -20.61
C ALA A 31 4.48 0.23 -20.53
N ILE A 32 3.76 0.66 -19.52
CA ILE A 32 3.48 2.07 -19.27
C ILE A 32 4.23 2.52 -18.02
N HIS A 33 4.94 3.63 -18.15
CA HIS A 33 5.59 4.32 -17.06
C HIS A 33 4.84 5.63 -16.80
N LEU A 34 4.22 5.74 -15.64
CA LEU A 34 3.42 6.88 -15.24
C LEU A 34 4.18 7.70 -14.21
N ARG A 35 4.27 9.01 -14.44
CA ARG A 35 4.86 9.96 -13.49
C ARG A 35 3.83 11.03 -13.16
N PHE A 36 3.65 11.27 -11.89
CA PHE A 36 2.70 12.24 -11.38
C PHE A 36 3.38 13.15 -10.37
N ASP A 37 3.45 14.44 -10.68
CA ASP A 37 4.02 15.42 -9.76
C ASP A 37 3.00 15.79 -8.70
N ILE A 38 3.20 15.26 -7.50
CA ILE A 38 2.29 15.47 -6.38
C ILE A 38 2.24 16.93 -5.98
N ARG A 39 3.40 17.59 -5.92
CA ARG A 39 3.49 18.98 -5.45
C ARG A 39 2.86 19.99 -6.41
N ALA A 40 3.00 19.74 -7.70
CA ALA A 40 2.44 20.61 -8.73
C ALA A 40 0.98 20.31 -9.06
N SER A 41 0.40 19.26 -8.46
CA SER A 41 -0.97 18.84 -8.74
C SER A 41 -2.00 19.77 -8.10
N SER A 42 -3.24 19.67 -8.58
CA SER A 42 -4.39 20.38 -8.03
C SER A 42 -4.98 19.76 -6.76
N LEU A 43 -4.35 18.71 -6.24
CA LEU A 43 -4.83 18.01 -5.05
C LEU A 43 -4.77 18.90 -3.80
N ALA A 44 -5.63 18.62 -2.82
CA ALA A 44 -5.61 19.30 -1.53
C ALA A 44 -4.29 19.01 -0.79
N ALA A 45 -3.84 19.98 0.03
CA ALA A 45 -2.56 19.89 0.74
C ALA A 45 -2.46 18.64 1.61
N GLY A 46 -3.53 18.25 2.32
CA GLY A 46 -3.56 17.06 3.16
C GLY A 46 -3.39 15.78 2.37
N ILE A 47 -3.95 15.70 1.16
CA ILE A 47 -3.78 14.56 0.25
C ILE A 47 -2.33 14.49 -0.24
N LYS A 48 -1.74 15.62 -0.62
CA LYS A 48 -0.36 15.71 -1.04
C LYS A 48 0.60 15.21 0.05
N GLU A 49 0.41 15.63 1.28
CA GLU A 49 1.23 15.19 2.42
C GLU A 49 1.17 13.68 2.62
N ARG A 50 -0.02 13.09 2.55
CA ARG A 50 -0.18 11.65 2.70
C ARG A 50 0.45 10.86 1.57
N LEU A 51 0.33 11.36 0.33
CA LEU A 51 0.99 10.75 -0.82
C LEU A 51 2.51 10.80 -0.70
N LEU A 52 3.06 11.95 -0.25
CA LEU A 52 4.49 12.11 -0.04
C LEU A 52 5.03 11.22 1.08
N ALA A 53 4.19 10.84 2.03
CA ALA A 53 4.54 9.97 3.14
C ALA A 53 4.40 8.48 2.84
N LEU A 54 3.98 8.09 1.63
CA LEU A 54 3.83 6.68 1.26
C LEU A 54 5.15 5.92 1.39
N PRO A 55 5.12 4.72 2.00
CA PRO A 55 6.33 3.92 2.12
C PRO A 55 6.75 3.33 0.77
N GLY A 56 8.03 3.05 0.63
CA GLY A 56 8.60 2.44 -0.56
C GLY A 56 9.20 3.44 -1.54
N ARG A 57 9.48 2.94 -2.74
CA ARG A 57 10.16 3.72 -3.79
C ARG A 57 9.20 4.38 -4.79
N ARG A 58 7.91 4.33 -4.53
CA ARG A 58 6.89 4.87 -5.44
C ARG A 58 6.97 6.39 -5.56
N VAL A 59 7.38 7.07 -4.50
CA VAL A 59 7.50 8.52 -4.46
C VAL A 59 8.99 8.88 -4.38
N THR A 60 9.44 9.71 -5.33
CA THR A 60 10.83 10.18 -5.36
C THR A 60 11.05 11.29 -4.34
N LYS A 61 12.32 11.63 -4.07
CA LYS A 61 12.68 12.74 -3.18
C LYS A 61 12.13 14.08 -3.67
N GLU A 62 11.90 14.21 -4.96
CA GLU A 62 11.35 15.41 -5.58
C GLU A 62 9.83 15.52 -5.45
N GLY A 63 9.17 14.47 -4.93
CA GLY A 63 7.73 14.45 -4.78
C GLY A 63 6.99 13.98 -6.02
N ILE A 64 7.64 13.17 -6.85
CA ILE A 64 7.05 12.58 -8.06
C ILE A 64 6.66 11.14 -7.76
N LEU A 65 5.38 10.82 -7.96
CA LEU A 65 4.87 9.46 -7.84
C LEU A 65 5.10 8.73 -9.15
N VAL A 66 5.79 7.59 -9.09
CA VAL A 66 6.14 6.78 -10.25
C VAL A 66 5.43 5.44 -10.17
N LEU A 67 4.70 5.10 -11.22
CA LEU A 67 4.03 3.80 -11.35
C LEU A 67 4.40 3.17 -12.68
N LYS A 68 4.52 1.85 -12.67
CA LYS A 68 4.80 1.06 -13.86
C LYS A 68 3.75 -0.02 -14.02
N ALA A 69 3.15 -0.11 -15.20
CA ALA A 69 2.17 -1.14 -15.53
C ALA A 69 2.65 -1.93 -16.75
N GLN A 70 2.84 -3.23 -16.59
CA GLN A 70 3.33 -4.12 -17.64
C GLN A 70 2.62 -5.48 -17.66
N SER A 71 1.57 -5.64 -16.87
CA SER A 71 0.88 -6.92 -16.72
C SER A 71 -0.05 -7.26 -17.88
N ALA A 72 -0.49 -6.28 -18.65
CA ALA A 72 -1.40 -6.49 -19.77
C ALA A 72 -0.64 -6.63 -21.10
N ARG A 73 -1.31 -7.14 -22.11
CA ARG A 73 -0.74 -7.36 -23.43
C ARG A 73 -0.66 -6.10 -24.29
N THR A 74 -1.56 -5.15 -24.08
CA THR A 74 -1.62 -3.92 -24.87
C THR A 74 -1.21 -2.72 -24.06
N GLN A 75 -0.69 -1.71 -24.76
CA GLN A 75 -0.31 -0.43 -24.19
C GLN A 75 -1.54 0.27 -23.55
N GLU A 76 -2.66 0.25 -24.25
CA GLU A 76 -3.91 0.87 -23.75
C GLU A 76 -4.38 0.26 -22.45
N GLN A 77 -4.33 -1.06 -22.33
CA GLN A 77 -4.72 -1.75 -21.10
C GLN A 77 -3.76 -1.41 -19.95
N ASN A 78 -2.47 -1.36 -20.22
CA ASN A 78 -1.47 -0.97 -19.22
C ASN A 78 -1.66 0.48 -18.76
N ARG A 79 -1.99 1.37 -19.68
CA ARG A 79 -2.32 2.77 -19.37
C ARG A 79 -3.52 2.84 -18.42
N ALA A 80 -4.58 2.11 -18.73
CA ALA A 80 -5.77 2.06 -17.88
C ALA A 80 -5.46 1.51 -16.49
N ILE A 81 -4.63 0.48 -16.39
CA ILE A 81 -4.20 -0.10 -15.11
C ILE A 81 -3.39 0.92 -14.31
N ALA A 82 -2.46 1.63 -14.93
CA ALA A 82 -1.64 2.63 -14.26
C ALA A 82 -2.49 3.79 -13.72
N LEU A 83 -3.42 4.29 -14.51
CA LEU A 83 -4.33 5.35 -14.10
C LEU A 83 -5.26 4.91 -12.97
N ALA A 84 -5.75 3.67 -13.02
CA ALA A 84 -6.58 3.10 -11.96
C ALA A 84 -5.81 2.96 -10.64
N ARG A 85 -4.55 2.53 -10.70
CA ARG A 85 -3.69 2.44 -9.52
C ARG A 85 -3.41 3.81 -8.91
N LEU A 86 -3.18 4.81 -9.75
CA LEU A 86 -2.98 6.18 -9.28
C LEU A 86 -4.24 6.71 -8.60
N ASP A 87 -5.39 6.51 -9.19
CA ASP A 87 -6.68 6.92 -8.64
C ASP A 87 -6.96 6.22 -7.29
N ASP A 88 -6.66 4.94 -7.18
CA ASP A 88 -6.79 4.19 -5.93
C ASP A 88 -5.88 4.77 -4.83
N LEU A 89 -4.64 5.11 -5.17
CA LEU A 89 -3.69 5.71 -4.22
C LEU A 89 -4.18 7.09 -3.76
N VAL A 90 -4.68 7.91 -4.66
CA VAL A 90 -5.22 9.23 -4.33
C VAL A 90 -6.48 9.10 -3.48
N THR A 91 -7.37 8.18 -3.81
CA THR A 91 -8.57 7.92 -3.03
C THR A 91 -8.23 7.46 -1.62
N ALA A 92 -7.27 6.56 -1.48
CA ALA A 92 -6.81 6.10 -0.17
C ALA A 92 -6.18 7.24 0.65
N ALA A 93 -5.43 8.12 0.00
CA ALA A 93 -4.82 9.27 0.66
C ALA A 93 -5.86 10.33 1.04
N ALA A 94 -6.98 10.40 0.33
CA ALA A 94 -8.08 11.30 0.66
C ALA A 94 -8.86 10.86 1.90
N GLN A 95 -8.80 9.57 2.24
CA GLN A 95 -9.44 9.05 3.44
C GLN A 95 -8.54 9.29 4.65
N VAL A 96 -9.06 10.01 5.64
CA VAL A 96 -8.34 10.23 6.89
C VAL A 96 -8.52 8.98 7.75
N PRO A 97 -7.43 8.25 8.09
CA PRO A 97 -7.56 7.10 8.97
C PRO A 97 -7.98 7.55 10.37
N GLU A 98 -8.92 6.83 10.98
CA GLU A 98 -9.28 7.07 12.37
C GLU A 98 -8.09 6.80 13.27
N ILE A 99 -7.84 7.72 14.20
CA ILE A 99 -6.80 7.55 15.20
C ILE A 99 -7.25 6.45 16.16
N ARG A 100 -6.53 5.32 16.16
CA ARG A 100 -6.76 4.27 17.12
C ARG A 100 -6.26 4.74 18.48
N ARG A 101 -7.20 5.01 19.37
CA ARG A 101 -6.84 5.28 20.76
C ARG A 101 -6.48 3.96 21.43
N PRO A 102 -5.34 3.89 22.16
CA PRO A 102 -5.02 2.69 22.89
C PRO A 102 -6.10 2.43 23.95
N THR A 103 -6.71 1.27 23.90
CA THR A 103 -7.70 0.85 24.89
C THR A 103 -7.02 0.00 25.97
N LYS A 104 -7.39 0.24 27.22
CA LYS A 104 -6.92 -0.59 28.31
C LYS A 104 -7.70 -1.92 28.32
N PRO A 105 -7.07 -3.06 28.65
CA PRO A 105 -7.79 -4.30 28.80
C PRO A 105 -8.90 -4.15 29.85
N THR A 106 -10.05 -4.77 29.60
CA THR A 106 -11.16 -4.76 30.54
C THR A 106 -10.83 -5.59 31.77
N TYR A 107 -11.50 -5.32 32.90
CA TYR A 107 -11.33 -6.10 34.12
C TYR A 107 -11.58 -7.60 33.88
N ALA A 108 -12.65 -7.94 33.17
CA ALA A 108 -12.96 -9.33 32.82
C ALA A 108 -11.86 -9.99 31.99
N SER A 109 -11.26 -9.25 31.04
CA SER A 109 -10.14 -9.72 30.23
C SER A 109 -8.90 -10.01 31.10
N ARG A 110 -8.59 -9.12 32.04
CA ARG A 110 -7.47 -9.33 32.98
C ARG A 110 -7.70 -10.57 33.85
N GLN A 111 -8.91 -10.75 34.33
CA GLN A 111 -9.27 -11.91 35.16
C GLN A 111 -9.12 -13.22 34.38
N ARG A 112 -9.58 -13.25 33.13
CA ARG A 112 -9.42 -14.43 32.27
C ARG A 112 -7.95 -14.77 32.02
N ARG A 113 -7.12 -13.74 31.81
CA ARG A 113 -5.70 -13.94 31.62
C ARG A 113 -5.02 -14.49 32.85
N LEU A 114 -5.34 -13.98 34.04
CA LEU A 114 -4.79 -14.43 35.29
C LEU A 114 -5.25 -15.86 35.62
N ALA A 115 -6.51 -16.18 35.40
CA ALA A 115 -7.03 -17.53 35.54
C ALA A 115 -6.33 -18.53 34.63
N GLY A 116 -6.07 -18.16 33.36
CA GLY A 116 -5.32 -19.00 32.44
C GLY A 116 -3.90 -19.26 32.90
N LYS A 117 -3.22 -18.25 33.42
CA LYS A 117 -1.87 -18.39 33.97
C LYS A 117 -1.85 -19.31 35.21
N ALA A 118 -2.84 -19.19 36.11
CA ALA A 118 -2.97 -20.03 37.31
C ALA A 118 -3.16 -21.51 36.91
N GLN A 119 -4.02 -21.80 35.95
CA GLN A 119 -4.21 -23.17 35.45
C GLN A 119 -2.94 -23.76 34.85
N ARG A 120 -2.20 -23.01 34.09
CA ARG A 120 -0.91 -23.46 33.49
C ARG A 120 0.12 -23.73 34.58
N SER A 121 0.14 -22.93 35.64
CA SER A 121 1.03 -23.11 36.78
C SER A 121 0.73 -24.39 37.51
N GLU A 122 -0.54 -24.68 37.79
CA GLU A 122 -0.99 -25.93 38.41
C GLU A 122 -0.61 -27.16 37.59
N VAL A 123 -0.81 -27.10 36.27
CA VAL A 123 -0.43 -28.20 35.38
C VAL A 123 1.07 -28.47 35.45
N LYS A 124 1.89 -27.43 35.48
CA LYS A 124 3.35 -27.55 35.57
C LYS A 124 3.76 -28.20 36.91
N VAL A 125 3.17 -27.80 38.01
CA VAL A 125 3.46 -28.35 39.31
C VAL A 125 3.05 -29.84 39.37
N ALA A 126 1.89 -30.19 38.83
CA ALA A 126 1.41 -31.57 38.76
C ALA A 126 2.36 -32.44 37.91
N ARG A 127 2.87 -31.93 36.78
CA ARG A 127 3.83 -32.65 35.96
C ARG A 127 5.15 -32.91 36.67
N ARG A 128 5.62 -31.96 37.51
CA ARG A 128 6.84 -32.13 38.30
C ARG A 128 6.71 -33.27 39.29
N LYS A 129 5.58 -33.36 39.99
CA LYS A 129 5.33 -34.43 40.96
C LYS A 129 5.25 -35.80 40.33
N VAL A 130 4.72 -35.91 39.14
CA VAL A 130 4.62 -37.17 38.39
C VAL A 130 5.97 -37.61 37.80
N GLY A 131 6.88 -36.67 37.59
CA GLY A 131 8.21 -36.92 37.00
C GLY A 131 9.28 -37.42 37.97
N GLU A 132 8.94 -37.57 39.26
CA GLU A 132 9.84 -38.12 40.27
C GLU A 132 9.78 -39.65 40.23
#